data_9738d5b2aa21a6cbcf2f0b6197f2fe73
#
_entry.id   9738d5b2aa21a6cbcf2f0b6197f2fe73
#
_cell.length_a   1.000
_cell.length_b   1.000
_cell.length_c   1.000
_cell.angle_alpha   90.00
_cell.angle_beta   90.00
_cell.angle_gamma   90.00
#
_symmetry.space_group_name_H-M   'P 1'
#
loop_
_entity.id
_entity.type
_entity.pdbx_description
1 polymer ?
#
loop_
_entity_poly.entity_id
_entity_poly.type
_entity_poly.pdbx_seq_one_letter_code
_entity_poly.pdbx_strand_id
1 'polypeptide(L)'
;MKRARILKKIVILVIVLALPGFLYYLLMVEGKNRYFPLSKFGPKKLAKTTHSVHGKDVPDTIYHKLPDFKLTDQDGKPVTLKTFDQKIFVACFFYTNCPSVCGEMMKNINKVAANYAKNKMVYFVSITVDPARDSVAALKQYVKNLQPASQKWLFLTGDTSTIYNLARNGFLVNAVQTGKDDFIYSDKIMLIDVDKRIRGYYTGAMPTDVDRLNDEIKVLLSEELMKDTPEY
;
A
#
# COMPACT_ATOMS: atom_id res chain seq x y z
N MET A 1 -48.74 6.55 -46.92
CA MET A 1 -48.05 7.50 -46.01
C MET A 1 -48.30 7.26 -44.51
N LYS A 2 -49.48 6.88 -44.04
CA LYS A 2 -49.76 6.63 -42.60
C LYS A 2 -48.95 5.44 -42.00
N ARG A 3 -48.81 4.31 -42.74
CA ARG A 3 -48.07 3.12 -42.26
C ARG A 3 -46.58 3.39 -41.99
N ALA A 4 -45.90 4.17 -42.84
CA ALA A 4 -44.50 4.55 -42.67
C ALA A 4 -44.26 5.41 -41.40
N ARG A 5 -45.20 6.30 -41.06
CA ARG A 5 -45.12 7.11 -39.81
C ARG A 5 -45.31 6.27 -38.56
N ILE A 6 -46.20 5.26 -38.60
CA ILE A 6 -46.41 4.33 -37.48
C ILE A 6 -45.19 3.46 -37.29
N LEU A 7 -44.61 2.91 -38.34
CA LEU A 7 -43.40 2.11 -38.29
C LEU A 7 -42.23 2.90 -37.69
N LYS A 8 -42.03 4.17 -38.12
CA LYS A 8 -41.00 5.05 -37.58
C LYS A 8 -41.18 5.31 -36.08
N LYS A 9 -42.42 5.50 -35.60
CA LYS A 9 -42.69 5.67 -34.15
C LYS A 9 -42.41 4.42 -33.37
N ILE A 10 -42.74 3.21 -33.88
CA ILE A 10 -42.44 1.93 -33.23
C ILE A 10 -40.94 1.71 -33.13
N VAL A 11 -40.20 1.97 -34.24
CA VAL A 11 -38.74 1.84 -34.23
C VAL A 11 -38.07 2.76 -33.17
N ILE A 12 -38.53 4.03 -33.12
CA ILE A 12 -38.01 4.98 -32.10
C ILE A 12 -38.33 4.48 -30.70
N LEU A 13 -39.54 3.99 -30.45
CA LEU A 13 -39.94 3.46 -29.13
C LEU A 13 -39.11 2.26 -28.73
N VAL A 14 -38.88 1.32 -29.66
CA VAL A 14 -38.02 0.15 -29.40
C VAL A 14 -36.57 0.57 -29.08
N ILE A 15 -36.01 1.51 -29.83
CA ILE A 15 -34.65 2.02 -29.58
C ILE A 15 -34.57 2.68 -28.18
N VAL A 16 -35.53 3.52 -27.81
CA VAL A 16 -35.55 4.24 -26.53
C VAL A 16 -35.69 3.29 -25.35
N LEU A 17 -36.42 2.17 -25.50
CA LEU A 17 -36.58 1.17 -24.44
C LEU A 17 -35.46 0.12 -24.40
N ALA A 18 -35.03 -0.33 -25.58
CA ALA A 18 -34.04 -1.40 -25.70
C ALA A 18 -32.59 -0.90 -25.42
N LEU A 19 -32.26 0.35 -25.86
CA LEU A 19 -30.90 0.87 -25.71
C LEU A 19 -30.43 1.02 -24.28
N PRO A 20 -31.20 1.57 -23.32
CA PRO A 20 -30.79 1.63 -21.92
C PRO A 20 -30.64 0.23 -21.30
N GLY A 21 -31.55 -0.70 -21.61
CA GLY A 21 -31.47 -2.08 -21.17
C GLY A 21 -30.23 -2.80 -21.69
N PHE A 22 -29.90 -2.61 -22.97
CA PHE A 22 -28.71 -3.15 -23.60
C PHE A 22 -27.42 -2.54 -23.02
N LEU A 23 -27.37 -1.22 -22.82
CA LEU A 23 -26.25 -0.55 -22.16
C LEU A 23 -26.09 -1.02 -20.72
N TYR A 24 -27.17 -1.18 -19.96
CA TYR A 24 -27.14 -1.74 -18.62
C TYR A 24 -26.62 -3.18 -18.64
N TYR A 25 -27.10 -4.02 -19.58
CA TYR A 25 -26.60 -5.38 -19.76
C TYR A 25 -25.10 -5.40 -20.08
N LEU A 26 -24.63 -4.55 -21.00
CA LEU A 26 -23.20 -4.43 -21.30
C LEU A 26 -22.40 -3.99 -20.07
N LEU A 27 -22.89 -3.03 -19.29
CA LEU A 27 -22.21 -2.61 -18.05
C LEU A 27 -22.17 -3.71 -16.99
N MET A 28 -23.20 -4.56 -16.89
CA MET A 28 -23.24 -5.66 -15.94
C MET A 28 -22.41 -6.88 -16.38
N VAL A 29 -22.38 -7.18 -17.68
CA VAL A 29 -21.70 -8.37 -18.21
C VAL A 29 -20.25 -8.06 -18.59
N GLU A 30 -20.02 -6.94 -19.26
CA GLU A 30 -18.68 -6.52 -19.73
C GLU A 30 -17.99 -5.55 -18.76
N GLY A 31 -18.75 -4.78 -17.99
CA GLY A 31 -18.31 -3.81 -17.01
C GLY A 31 -17.79 -4.44 -15.71
N LYS A 32 -17.22 -5.65 -15.78
CA LYS A 32 -16.41 -6.17 -14.69
C LYS A 32 -15.29 -5.17 -14.48
N ASN A 33 -15.38 -4.38 -13.42
CA ASN A 33 -14.24 -3.62 -12.89
C ASN A 33 -13.09 -4.62 -12.71
N ARG A 34 -12.28 -4.78 -13.75
CA ARG A 34 -11.07 -5.59 -13.70
C ARG A 34 -10.02 -4.79 -12.94
N TYR A 35 -10.21 -4.65 -11.64
CA TYR A 35 -9.09 -4.35 -10.78
C TYR A 35 -8.16 -5.55 -10.86
N PHE A 36 -7.08 -5.41 -11.62
CA PHE A 36 -6.03 -6.41 -11.57
C PHE A 36 -5.44 -6.36 -10.15
N PRO A 37 -5.42 -7.50 -9.45
CA PRO A 37 -4.83 -7.54 -8.12
C PRO A 37 -3.38 -7.08 -8.19
N LEU A 38 -2.97 -6.27 -7.22
CA LEU A 38 -1.61 -5.77 -7.17
C LEU A 38 -0.60 -6.92 -7.10
N SER A 39 0.55 -6.73 -7.72
CA SER A 39 1.66 -7.68 -7.67
C SER A 39 2.10 -7.94 -6.23
N LYS A 40 2.63 -9.13 -5.96
CA LYS A 40 3.26 -9.51 -4.69
C LYS A 40 4.75 -9.61 -4.93
N PHE A 41 5.52 -8.81 -4.20
CA PHE A 41 6.98 -8.69 -4.37
C PHE A 41 7.73 -9.60 -3.38
N GLY A 42 8.96 -9.92 -3.75
CA GLY A 42 9.88 -10.72 -2.95
C GLY A 42 10.01 -12.17 -3.42
N PRO A 43 10.89 -12.95 -2.77
CA PRO A 43 11.15 -14.34 -3.12
C PRO A 43 9.89 -15.19 -2.95
N LYS A 44 9.70 -16.12 -3.89
CA LYS A 44 8.59 -17.07 -3.92
C LYS A 44 9.12 -18.47 -3.68
N LYS A 45 8.40 -19.28 -2.90
CA LYS A 45 8.68 -20.69 -2.67
C LYS A 45 7.45 -21.51 -3.04
N LEU A 46 7.65 -22.71 -3.58
CA LEU A 46 6.55 -23.65 -3.77
C LEU A 46 6.18 -24.25 -2.43
N ALA A 47 4.89 -24.29 -2.13
CA ALA A 47 4.36 -25.02 -0.97
C ALA A 47 4.33 -26.54 -1.25
N LYS A 48 4.17 -27.31 -0.19
CA LYS A 48 3.89 -28.75 -0.31
C LYS A 48 2.41 -29.04 -0.62
N THR A 49 1.54 -28.03 -0.43
CA THR A 49 0.11 -28.09 -0.76
C THR A 49 -0.11 -27.76 -2.23
N THR A 50 -1.14 -28.37 -2.81
CA THR A 50 -1.56 -28.15 -4.20
C THR A 50 -3.02 -27.74 -4.24
N HIS A 51 -3.41 -26.99 -5.27
CA HIS A 51 -4.81 -26.72 -5.61
C HIS A 51 -5.07 -27.13 -7.06
N SER A 52 -6.32 -27.50 -7.36
CA SER A 52 -6.68 -27.93 -8.71
C SER A 52 -7.01 -26.72 -9.59
N VAL A 53 -6.31 -26.62 -10.73
CA VAL A 53 -6.58 -25.61 -11.77
C VAL A 53 -6.89 -26.36 -13.06
N HIS A 54 -8.12 -26.26 -13.54
CA HIS A 54 -8.58 -26.98 -14.75
C HIS A 54 -8.27 -28.49 -14.71
N GLY A 55 -8.42 -29.12 -13.52
CA GLY A 55 -8.17 -30.56 -13.33
C GLY A 55 -6.71 -30.99 -13.24
N LYS A 56 -5.79 -30.02 -13.13
CA LYS A 56 -4.36 -30.26 -12.88
C LYS A 56 -3.98 -29.75 -11.49
N ASP A 57 -3.25 -30.55 -10.73
CA ASP A 57 -2.72 -30.15 -9.43
C ASP A 57 -1.52 -29.22 -9.63
N VAL A 58 -1.67 -27.97 -9.16
CA VAL A 58 -0.64 -26.92 -9.23
C VAL A 58 -0.18 -26.64 -7.80
N PRO A 59 1.15 -26.61 -7.53
CA PRO A 59 1.66 -26.27 -6.20
C PRO A 59 1.27 -24.86 -5.80
N ASP A 60 0.86 -24.69 -4.54
CA ASP A 60 0.63 -23.37 -3.97
C ASP A 60 1.92 -22.55 -3.90
N THR A 61 1.81 -21.25 -3.99
CA THR A 61 2.95 -20.32 -3.90
C THR A 61 2.97 -19.63 -2.56
N ILE A 62 4.05 -19.83 -1.81
CA ILE A 62 4.34 -19.09 -0.58
C ILE A 62 5.07 -17.81 -0.97
N TYR A 63 4.43 -16.67 -0.73
CA TYR A 63 4.99 -15.35 -0.98
C TYR A 63 5.78 -14.87 0.22
N HIS A 64 6.77 -14.01 -0.02
CA HIS A 64 7.49 -13.30 1.02
C HIS A 64 6.52 -12.50 1.92
N LYS A 65 6.78 -12.54 3.22
CA LYS A 65 6.10 -11.73 4.24
C LYS A 65 7.14 -11.05 5.11
N LEU A 66 6.79 -9.88 5.63
CA LEU A 66 7.63 -9.20 6.62
C LEU A 66 7.83 -10.09 7.84
N PRO A 67 9.06 -10.20 8.36
CA PRO A 67 9.32 -10.87 9.62
C PRO A 67 8.77 -10.05 10.79
N ASP A 68 8.54 -10.71 11.92
CA ASP A 68 8.19 -10.02 13.15
C ASP A 68 9.31 -9.06 13.57
N PHE A 69 8.91 -7.93 14.12
CA PHE A 69 9.83 -6.92 14.68
C PHE A 69 9.24 -6.32 15.95
N LYS A 70 10.09 -5.70 16.73
CA LYS A 70 9.71 -4.90 17.89
C LYS A 70 10.52 -3.61 17.87
N LEU A 71 9.85 -2.51 17.63
CA LEU A 71 10.41 -1.15 17.61
C LEU A 71 9.62 -0.26 18.57
N THR A 72 10.04 0.98 18.71
CA THR A 72 9.42 1.95 19.63
C THR A 72 8.99 3.17 18.81
N ASP A 73 7.79 3.68 19.04
CA ASP A 73 7.29 4.86 18.35
C ASP A 73 7.78 6.19 19.01
N GLN A 74 7.42 7.31 18.40
CA GLN A 74 7.74 8.66 18.87
C GLN A 74 7.16 9.01 20.26
N ASP A 75 6.24 8.22 20.77
CA ASP A 75 5.63 8.38 22.10
C ASP A 75 6.16 7.36 23.12
N GLY A 76 7.16 6.56 22.74
CA GLY A 76 7.76 5.55 23.58
C GLY A 76 6.96 4.25 23.69
N LYS A 77 5.93 4.06 22.85
CA LYS A 77 5.10 2.85 22.86
C LYS A 77 5.74 1.74 22.00
N PRO A 78 5.66 0.49 22.41
CA PRO A 78 6.14 -0.62 21.59
C PRO A 78 5.23 -0.84 20.39
N VAL A 79 5.85 -0.99 19.21
CA VAL A 79 5.19 -1.30 17.94
C VAL A 79 5.75 -2.61 17.42
N THR A 80 4.86 -3.51 17.06
CA THR A 80 5.19 -4.83 16.49
C THR A 80 4.40 -5.03 15.20
N LEU A 81 4.68 -6.10 14.48
CA LEU A 81 3.91 -6.44 13.29
C LEU A 81 2.42 -6.63 13.59
N LYS A 82 2.07 -7.10 14.81
CA LYS A 82 0.68 -7.25 15.29
C LYS A 82 -0.06 -5.92 15.40
N THR A 83 0.64 -4.80 15.60
CA THR A 83 0.02 -3.45 15.60
C THR A 83 -0.73 -3.17 14.29
N PHE A 84 -0.33 -3.83 13.22
CA PHE A 84 -0.91 -3.68 11.88
C PHE A 84 -1.81 -4.86 11.49
N ASP A 85 -2.30 -5.66 12.45
CA ASP A 85 -3.25 -6.74 12.12
C ASP A 85 -4.52 -6.16 11.49
N GLN A 86 -4.96 -6.77 10.38
CA GLN A 86 -6.06 -6.28 9.54
C GLN A 86 -5.85 -4.83 9.03
N LYS A 87 -4.59 -4.42 8.85
CA LYS A 87 -4.25 -3.07 8.35
C LYS A 87 -3.32 -3.16 7.14
N ILE A 88 -3.54 -2.24 6.23
CA ILE A 88 -2.61 -1.87 5.17
C ILE A 88 -1.69 -0.81 5.75
N PHE A 89 -0.41 -0.85 5.43
CA PHE A 89 0.46 0.24 5.82
C PHE A 89 1.47 0.60 4.74
N VAL A 90 1.80 1.89 4.72
CA VAL A 90 2.81 2.48 3.85
C VAL A 90 4.05 2.70 4.68
N ALA A 91 5.18 2.09 4.31
CA ALA A 91 6.43 2.17 5.04
C ALA A 91 7.51 2.92 4.25
N CYS A 92 8.39 3.63 4.95
CA CYS A 92 9.61 4.18 4.39
C CYS A 92 10.73 4.19 5.43
N PHE A 93 11.97 4.32 4.95
CA PHE A 93 13.14 4.54 5.80
C PHE A 93 13.59 6.00 5.68
N PHE A 94 14.04 6.59 6.79
CA PHE A 94 14.48 7.97 6.87
C PHE A 94 15.49 8.15 8.01
N TYR A 95 15.95 9.36 8.25
CA TYR A 95 16.58 9.80 9.52
C TYR A 95 16.34 11.31 9.70
N THR A 96 16.36 11.78 10.96
CA THR A 96 15.89 13.15 11.28
C THR A 96 16.78 14.23 10.69
N ASN A 97 18.07 13.96 10.52
CA ASN A 97 19.07 14.90 9.98
C ASN A 97 19.33 14.66 8.48
N CYS A 98 18.40 14.06 7.78
CA CYS A 98 18.53 13.75 6.36
C CYS A 98 18.49 15.02 5.49
N PRO A 99 19.42 15.18 4.54
CA PRO A 99 19.36 16.30 3.60
C PRO A 99 18.15 16.18 2.66
N SER A 100 17.93 17.17 1.85
CA SER A 100 16.76 17.51 1.01
C SER A 100 15.84 16.38 0.51
N VAL A 101 16.38 15.22 0.17
CA VAL A 101 15.60 14.09 -0.43
C VAL A 101 14.55 13.53 0.54
N CYS A 102 14.89 13.35 1.83
CA CYS A 102 13.90 12.90 2.81
C CYS A 102 12.80 13.95 3.01
N GLY A 103 13.15 15.23 3.00
CA GLY A 103 12.17 16.29 3.17
C GLY A 103 11.08 16.25 2.09
N GLU A 104 11.46 16.01 0.83
CA GLU A 104 10.50 15.90 -0.26
C GLU A 104 9.66 14.63 -0.14
N MET A 105 10.29 13.49 0.14
CA MET A 105 9.59 12.23 0.39
C MET A 105 8.57 12.38 1.54
N MET A 106 8.95 12.99 2.67
CA MET A 106 8.05 13.18 3.82
C MET A 106 6.88 14.10 3.48
N LYS A 107 7.10 15.18 2.71
CA LYS A 107 6.02 16.04 2.22
C LYS A 107 5.04 15.26 1.35
N ASN A 108 5.55 14.42 0.46
CA ASN A 108 4.74 13.62 -0.44
C ASN A 108 3.94 12.56 0.33
N ILE A 109 4.55 11.86 1.28
CA ILE A 109 3.84 10.93 2.18
C ILE A 109 2.77 11.67 2.97
N ASN A 110 3.04 12.91 3.43
CA ASN A 110 2.07 13.70 4.19
C ASN A 110 0.82 14.04 3.36
N LYS A 111 0.99 14.37 2.07
CA LYS A 111 -0.13 14.56 1.14
C LYS A 111 -0.98 13.29 1.00
N VAL A 112 -0.34 12.14 0.83
CA VAL A 112 -1.06 10.86 0.75
C VAL A 112 -1.73 10.55 2.09
N ALA A 113 -1.05 10.74 3.22
CA ALA A 113 -1.59 10.48 4.56
C ALA A 113 -2.84 11.32 4.87
N ALA A 114 -2.92 12.55 4.34
CA ALA A 114 -4.09 13.40 4.47
C ALA A 114 -5.34 12.76 3.86
N ASN A 115 -5.21 12.10 2.69
CA ASN A 115 -6.32 11.42 2.00
C ASN A 115 -6.89 10.26 2.83
N TYR A 116 -6.07 9.63 3.68
CA TYR A 116 -6.45 8.48 4.49
C TYR A 116 -6.53 8.78 6.00
N ALA A 117 -6.53 10.05 6.41
CA ALA A 117 -6.55 10.43 7.82
C ALA A 117 -7.75 9.84 8.58
N LYS A 118 -8.92 9.76 7.93
CA LYS A 118 -10.16 9.19 8.49
C LYS A 118 -10.31 7.68 8.25
N ASN A 119 -9.52 7.08 7.34
CA ASN A 119 -9.60 5.66 7.02
C ASN A 119 -8.97 4.82 8.14
N LYS A 120 -9.72 3.86 8.71
CA LYS A 120 -9.28 3.05 9.86
C LYS A 120 -8.30 1.92 9.48
N MET A 121 -8.19 1.59 8.21
CA MET A 121 -7.36 0.47 7.72
C MET A 121 -5.97 0.90 7.27
N VAL A 122 -5.73 2.18 6.94
CA VAL A 122 -4.46 2.64 6.37
C VAL A 122 -3.62 3.33 7.43
N TYR A 123 -2.40 2.84 7.60
CA TYR A 123 -1.36 3.35 8.49
C TYR A 123 -0.15 3.83 7.68
N PHE A 124 0.64 4.70 8.26
CA PHE A 124 1.92 5.15 7.71
C PHE A 124 3.01 4.88 8.75
N VAL A 125 4.18 4.43 8.28
CA VAL A 125 5.28 4.02 9.16
C VAL A 125 6.59 4.55 8.58
N SER A 126 7.27 5.39 9.32
CA SER A 126 8.61 5.86 8.98
C SER A 126 9.61 5.29 10.00
N ILE A 127 10.60 4.54 9.51
CA ILE A 127 11.57 3.83 10.36
C ILE A 127 12.92 4.54 10.19
N THR A 128 13.51 4.99 11.31
CA THR A 128 14.84 5.61 11.21
C THR A 128 15.92 4.59 10.86
N VAL A 129 16.90 5.01 10.07
CA VAL A 129 18.14 4.23 9.82
C VAL A 129 19.29 4.69 10.72
N ASP A 130 19.07 5.73 11.54
CA ASP A 130 20.05 6.28 12.49
C ASP A 130 19.53 6.28 13.93
N PRO A 131 19.22 5.11 14.51
CA PRO A 131 18.63 5.06 15.85
C PRO A 131 19.56 5.55 16.95
N ALA A 132 20.86 5.67 16.69
CA ALA A 132 21.83 6.21 17.65
C ALA A 132 21.59 7.69 17.92
N ARG A 133 21.16 8.46 16.90
CA ARG A 133 20.82 9.89 17.02
C ARG A 133 19.31 10.10 17.16
N ASP A 134 18.52 9.27 16.50
CA ASP A 134 17.08 9.40 16.45
C ASP A 134 16.41 8.67 17.62
N SER A 135 16.67 9.19 18.82
CA SER A 135 15.99 8.74 20.04
C SER A 135 14.48 9.04 19.99
N VAL A 136 13.68 8.46 20.89
CA VAL A 136 12.26 8.75 21.03
C VAL A 136 12.01 10.26 21.17
N ALA A 137 12.84 10.97 21.93
CA ALA A 137 12.73 12.42 22.10
C ALA A 137 13.02 13.20 20.79
N ALA A 138 14.04 12.77 20.03
CA ALA A 138 14.38 13.35 18.74
C ALA A 138 13.25 13.14 17.72
N LEU A 139 12.70 11.91 17.66
CA LEU A 139 11.55 11.60 16.81
C LEU A 139 10.31 12.42 17.20
N LYS A 140 10.04 12.57 18.48
CA LYS A 140 8.92 13.40 18.95
C LYS A 140 9.05 14.86 18.53
N GLN A 141 10.24 15.42 18.60
CA GLN A 141 10.51 16.78 18.13
C GLN A 141 10.40 16.89 16.59
N TYR A 142 10.89 15.88 15.85
CA TYR A 142 10.76 15.81 14.41
C TYR A 142 9.29 15.78 13.97
N VAL A 143 8.47 14.93 14.58
CA VAL A 143 7.03 14.82 14.33
C VAL A 143 6.30 16.13 14.62
N LYS A 144 6.66 16.82 15.72
CA LYS A 144 6.11 18.14 16.03
C LYS A 144 6.38 19.18 14.93
N ASN A 145 7.56 19.15 14.33
CA ASN A 145 7.93 20.05 13.24
C ASN A 145 7.28 19.66 11.90
N LEU A 146 7.17 18.35 11.62
CA LEU A 146 6.57 17.83 10.40
C LEU A 146 5.06 18.05 10.33
N GLN A 147 4.37 18.01 11.47
CA GLN A 147 2.91 18.13 11.60
C GLN A 147 2.16 17.12 10.70
N PRO A 148 2.27 15.80 10.99
CA PRO A 148 1.64 14.78 10.17
C PRO A 148 0.14 14.98 10.03
N ALA A 149 -0.39 14.89 8.81
CA ALA A 149 -1.80 15.01 8.50
C ALA A 149 -2.65 13.83 9.05
N SER A 150 -2.01 12.73 9.43
CA SER A 150 -2.66 11.55 9.99
C SER A 150 -2.06 11.16 11.33
N GLN A 151 -2.88 10.98 12.36
CA GLN A 151 -2.46 10.44 13.66
C GLN A 151 -2.04 8.96 13.60
N LYS A 152 -2.32 8.28 12.47
CA LYS A 152 -1.88 6.91 12.20
C LYS A 152 -0.54 6.84 11.45
N TRP A 153 0.24 7.91 11.52
CA TRP A 153 1.61 7.93 11.03
C TRP A 153 2.57 7.78 12.20
N LEU A 154 3.21 6.61 12.27
CA LEU A 154 4.14 6.22 13.33
C LEU A 154 5.59 6.43 12.85
N PHE A 155 6.41 6.98 13.72
CA PHE A 155 7.84 7.18 13.49
C PHE A 155 8.60 6.28 14.47
N LEU A 156 9.33 5.30 13.93
CA LEU A 156 9.87 4.21 14.69
C LEU A 156 11.39 4.29 14.83
N THR A 157 11.88 3.98 16.04
CA THR A 157 13.28 3.78 16.36
C THR A 157 13.45 2.46 17.14
N GLY A 158 14.69 2.02 17.32
CA GLY A 158 14.98 0.80 18.06
C GLY A 158 16.43 0.36 17.93
N ASP A 159 16.68 -0.92 18.08
CA ASP A 159 18.00 -1.49 17.89
C ASP A 159 18.45 -1.44 16.42
N THR A 160 19.69 -1.00 16.19
CA THR A 160 20.27 -0.83 14.85
C THR A 160 20.25 -2.14 14.04
N SER A 161 20.59 -3.26 14.67
CA SER A 161 20.65 -4.56 13.98
C SER A 161 19.24 -5.01 13.57
N THR A 162 18.25 -4.78 14.40
CA THR A 162 16.84 -5.06 14.12
C THR A 162 16.35 -4.24 12.95
N ILE A 163 16.62 -2.93 12.93
CA ILE A 163 16.20 -2.02 11.86
C ILE A 163 16.84 -2.41 10.52
N TYR A 164 18.15 -2.66 10.50
CA TYR A 164 18.86 -3.02 9.27
C TYR A 164 18.50 -4.42 8.76
N ASN A 165 18.24 -5.36 9.67
CA ASN A 165 17.73 -6.68 9.29
C ASN A 165 16.31 -6.57 8.69
N LEU A 166 15.45 -5.77 9.31
CA LEU A 166 14.09 -5.52 8.82
C LEU A 166 14.11 -4.85 7.44
N ALA A 167 14.99 -3.87 7.21
CA ALA A 167 15.13 -3.22 5.91
C ALA A 167 15.54 -4.22 4.83
N ARG A 168 16.62 -4.99 5.05
CA ARG A 168 17.21 -5.88 4.04
C ARG A 168 16.41 -7.15 3.83
N ASN A 169 16.02 -7.83 4.90
CA ASN A 169 15.37 -9.14 4.84
C ASN A 169 13.84 -9.06 4.94
N GLY A 170 13.30 -7.98 5.52
CA GLY A 170 11.87 -7.72 5.59
C GLY A 170 11.39 -6.95 4.37
N PHE A 171 11.77 -5.70 4.28
CA PHE A 171 11.31 -4.81 3.19
C PHE A 171 12.08 -4.99 1.88
N LEU A 172 13.17 -5.78 1.87
CA LEU A 172 14.01 -6.06 0.70
C LEU A 172 14.59 -4.77 0.07
N VAL A 173 14.97 -3.83 0.91
CA VAL A 173 15.58 -2.56 0.51
C VAL A 173 16.94 -2.39 1.19
N ASN A 174 17.81 -1.57 0.57
CA ASN A 174 19.11 -1.27 1.16
C ASN A 174 18.98 -0.33 2.34
N ALA A 175 19.66 -0.67 3.44
CA ALA A 175 19.93 0.22 4.56
C ALA A 175 21.30 -0.16 5.13
N VAL A 176 22.28 0.73 5.01
CA VAL A 176 23.65 0.53 5.48
C VAL A 176 24.21 1.88 5.90
N GLN A 177 24.85 1.93 7.06
CA GLN A 177 25.68 3.06 7.45
C GLN A 177 27.07 2.90 6.81
N THR A 178 27.51 3.87 6.03
CA THR A 178 28.80 3.85 5.32
C THR A 178 29.85 4.75 5.97
N GLY A 179 29.42 5.69 6.79
CA GLY A 179 30.28 6.63 7.51
C GLY A 179 29.62 7.11 8.79
N LYS A 180 30.26 8.05 9.50
CA LYS A 180 29.72 8.59 10.75
C LYS A 180 28.36 9.30 10.52
N ASP A 181 28.22 9.94 9.38
CA ASP A 181 27.03 10.74 8.99
C ASP A 181 26.45 10.30 7.65
N ASP A 182 26.99 9.25 7.05
CA ASP A 182 26.59 8.77 5.73
C ASP A 182 25.81 7.46 5.83
N PHE A 183 24.63 7.46 5.23
CA PHE A 183 23.74 6.31 5.14
C PHE A 183 23.40 6.04 3.68
N ILE A 184 23.62 4.82 3.24
CA ILE A 184 22.97 4.30 2.03
C ILE A 184 21.66 3.69 2.46
N TYR A 185 20.57 4.32 2.12
CA TYR A 185 19.22 3.81 2.34
C TYR A 185 18.38 4.00 1.10
N SER A 186 17.32 3.24 1.02
CA SER A 186 16.40 3.33 -0.11
C SER A 186 15.45 4.51 0.05
N ASP A 187 15.32 5.33 -0.99
CA ASP A 187 14.30 6.38 -1.14
C ASP A 187 12.91 5.81 -1.45
N LYS A 188 12.75 4.50 -1.32
CA LYS A 188 11.52 3.81 -1.65
C LYS A 188 10.51 3.90 -0.53
N ILE A 189 9.27 4.12 -0.96
CA ILE A 189 8.07 3.91 -0.17
C ILE A 189 7.54 2.52 -0.52
N MET A 190 7.16 1.73 0.46
CA MET A 190 6.64 0.38 0.31
C MET A 190 5.18 0.31 0.74
N LEU A 191 4.32 -0.30 -0.07
CA LEU A 191 2.93 -0.59 0.25
C LEU A 191 2.81 -2.03 0.74
N ILE A 192 2.22 -2.24 1.92
CA ILE A 192 2.12 -3.54 2.58
C ILE A 192 0.65 -3.88 2.83
N ASP A 193 0.26 -5.11 2.47
CA ASP A 193 -1.10 -5.61 2.65
C ASP A 193 -1.37 -6.15 4.08
N VAL A 194 -2.60 -6.57 4.34
CA VAL A 194 -3.01 -7.16 5.62
C VAL A 194 -2.26 -8.46 5.94
N ASP A 195 -1.85 -9.21 4.91
CA ASP A 195 -1.04 -10.44 5.02
C ASP A 195 0.44 -10.16 5.25
N LYS A 196 0.84 -8.88 5.38
CA LYS A 196 2.22 -8.42 5.56
C LYS A 196 3.12 -8.68 4.35
N ARG A 197 2.54 -8.68 3.14
CA ARG A 197 3.25 -8.83 1.86
C ARG A 197 3.50 -7.47 1.23
N ILE A 198 4.61 -7.34 0.54
CA ILE A 198 4.94 -6.12 -0.21
C ILE A 198 4.14 -6.13 -1.51
N ARG A 199 3.37 -5.08 -1.74
CA ARG A 199 2.48 -4.92 -2.90
C ARG A 199 2.97 -3.87 -3.90
N GLY A 200 3.90 -3.00 -3.50
CA GLY A 200 4.49 -2.00 -4.36
C GLY A 200 5.72 -1.32 -3.78
N TYR A 201 6.55 -0.79 -4.69
CA TYR A 201 7.67 0.10 -4.38
C TYR A 201 7.50 1.38 -5.20
N TYR A 202 7.70 2.52 -4.56
CA TYR A 202 7.51 3.84 -5.15
C TYR A 202 8.67 4.74 -4.77
N THR A 203 9.16 5.54 -5.70
CA THR A 203 10.20 6.53 -5.42
C THR A 203 9.58 7.73 -4.72
N GLY A 204 9.95 7.96 -3.46
CA GLY A 204 9.29 8.93 -2.59
C GLY A 204 9.41 10.40 -3.04
N ALA A 205 10.47 10.73 -3.79
CA ALA A 205 10.68 12.05 -4.34
C ALA A 205 10.00 12.28 -5.70
N MET A 206 9.46 11.23 -6.36
CA MET A 206 8.83 11.34 -7.68
C MET A 206 7.30 11.51 -7.57
N PRO A 207 6.72 12.64 -7.99
CA PRO A 207 5.28 12.89 -7.90
C PRO A 207 4.44 11.80 -8.58
N THR A 208 4.85 11.32 -9.76
CA THR A 208 4.14 10.26 -10.51
C THR A 208 4.07 8.94 -9.75
N ASP A 209 5.14 8.58 -9.02
CA ASP A 209 5.17 7.38 -8.17
C ASP A 209 4.29 7.56 -6.93
N VAL A 210 4.24 8.77 -6.39
CA VAL A 210 3.38 9.11 -5.24
C VAL A 210 1.89 9.08 -5.64
N ASP A 211 1.55 9.57 -6.82
CA ASP A 211 0.18 9.48 -7.36
C ASP A 211 -0.20 8.01 -7.58
N ARG A 212 0.71 7.21 -8.15
CA ARG A 212 0.52 5.77 -8.32
C ARG A 212 0.34 5.06 -6.97
N LEU A 213 1.13 5.39 -5.95
CA LEU A 213 0.94 4.87 -4.59
C LEU A 213 -0.47 5.17 -4.07
N ASN A 214 -0.93 6.42 -4.22
CA ASN A 214 -2.26 6.82 -3.77
C ASN A 214 -3.38 6.02 -4.47
N ASP A 215 -3.24 5.74 -5.76
CA ASP A 215 -4.22 4.94 -6.51
C ASP A 215 -4.13 3.45 -6.15
N GLU A 216 -2.92 2.90 -5.98
CA GLU A 216 -2.74 1.51 -5.61
C GLU A 216 -3.17 1.21 -4.16
N ILE A 217 -3.14 2.19 -3.24
CA ILE A 217 -3.78 2.05 -1.91
C ILE A 217 -5.30 1.83 -2.06
N LYS A 218 -5.98 2.56 -2.97
CA LYS A 218 -7.42 2.38 -3.22
C LYS A 218 -7.72 0.99 -3.77
N VAL A 219 -6.90 0.53 -4.73
CA VAL A 219 -7.01 -0.83 -5.29
C VAL A 219 -6.86 -1.86 -4.18
N LEU A 220 -5.81 -1.73 -3.34
CA LEU A 220 -5.55 -2.67 -2.26
C LEU A 220 -6.66 -2.68 -1.20
N LEU A 221 -7.21 -1.52 -0.85
CA LEU A 221 -8.39 -1.44 0.03
C LEU A 221 -9.58 -2.19 -0.56
N SER A 222 -9.82 -2.06 -1.85
CA SER A 222 -10.90 -2.78 -2.54
C SER A 222 -10.65 -4.29 -2.56
N GLU A 223 -9.41 -4.74 -2.80
CA GLU A 223 -9.04 -6.16 -2.73
C GLU A 223 -9.32 -6.75 -1.34
N GLU A 224 -8.93 -6.05 -0.28
CA GLU A 224 -9.10 -6.55 1.09
C GLU A 224 -10.58 -6.58 1.50
N LEU A 225 -11.38 -5.59 1.10
CA LEU A 225 -12.82 -5.58 1.37
C LEU A 225 -13.55 -6.71 0.63
N MET A 226 -13.11 -7.06 -0.59
CA MET A 226 -13.72 -8.17 -1.34
C MET A 226 -13.41 -9.54 -0.73
N LYS A 227 -12.26 -9.72 -0.06
CA LYS A 227 -11.94 -10.97 0.64
C LYS A 227 -12.89 -11.26 1.81
N ASP A 228 -13.38 -10.20 2.48
CA ASP A 228 -14.30 -10.32 3.61
C ASP A 228 -15.77 -10.47 3.19
N THR A 229 -16.07 -10.36 1.88
CA THR A 229 -17.43 -10.54 1.35
C THR A 229 -17.61 -12.02 0.99
N PRO A 230 -18.54 -12.75 1.64
CA PRO A 230 -18.79 -14.14 1.25
C PRO A 230 -19.28 -14.20 -0.19
N GLU A 231 -18.72 -15.11 -0.98
CA GLU A 231 -19.27 -15.45 -2.31
C GLU A 231 -20.69 -16.05 -2.08
N TYR A 232 -21.71 -15.33 -2.56
CA TYR A 232 -23.08 -15.83 -2.65
C TYR A 232 -23.29 -16.59 -3.95
#